data_b07cf489fec30d7f0079c543d31a7114
#
_entry.id   b07cf489fec30d7f0079c543d31a7114
#
_cell.length_a   1.000
_cell.length_b   1.000
_cell.length_c   1.000
_cell.angle_alpha   90.00
_cell.angle_beta   90.00
_cell.angle_gamma   90.00
#
_symmetry.space_group_name_H-M   'P 1'
#
loop_
_entity.id
_entity.type
_entity.pdbx_description
1 polymer ?
#
loop_
_entity_poly.entity_id
_entity_poly.type
_entity_poly.pdbx_seq_one_letter_code
_entity_poly.pdbx_strand_id
1 'polypeptide(L)'
;CFASGFKEAVKEDKNAFTANESLLRNSENFHILGPNCYGFINALDNIALWPDQHGCKPVNQGVAILTQSSNIAINITMQNRGLPIAYVVTCGNQLQVDQAEIASFLLDDSRITAIGFHIEGFKDIRKWEALSRKAKNCGIPLIAIKTGSTDQAKNATESHTASIAGDHTASKAFLERLNIKLLTDLPTFLETLKLLHCHGELNSNKVGSVSCSGGEAALIADLGIEKGLLFPKLNKRQKKHLRVALGPKVALANPLDYHTYIWRDKDAMVNAWGAIIDPKLALTFFILDYPRADRCDLTDWEIATDVVIDVKEKTSSKIAVVSTLPELMPEYISDRLMMNGIVPFNGLSEALTAT
;
A
#
# COMPACT_ATOMS: atom_id res chain seq x y z
N CYS A 1 14.71 -17.35 14.70
CA CYS A 1 15.86 -17.14 15.61
C CYS A 1 16.07 -15.63 15.79
N PHE A 2 15.81 -15.16 17.01
CA PHE A 2 15.93 -13.73 17.37
C PHE A 2 17.38 -13.26 17.51
N ALA A 3 18.28 -14.15 17.92
CA ALA A 3 19.67 -13.80 18.19
C ALA A 3 20.39 -13.23 16.97
N SER A 4 21.28 -12.26 17.22
CA SER A 4 22.25 -11.68 16.28
C SER A 4 23.65 -12.18 16.59
N GLY A 5 24.67 -11.75 15.83
CA GLY A 5 26.05 -12.19 15.98
C GLY A 5 26.44 -13.35 15.07
N PHE A 6 25.75 -13.46 13.93
CA PHE A 6 25.99 -14.46 12.89
C PHE A 6 26.70 -13.83 11.68
N LYS A 7 26.26 -14.15 10.48
CA LYS A 7 26.88 -13.69 9.23
C LYS A 7 27.07 -12.18 9.15
N GLU A 8 26.16 -11.41 9.70
CA GLU A 8 26.21 -9.94 9.77
C GLU A 8 27.38 -9.41 10.59
N ALA A 9 27.84 -10.17 11.57
CA ALA A 9 28.94 -9.77 12.48
C ALA A 9 30.31 -10.27 12.04
N VAL A 10 30.46 -10.93 10.89
CA VAL A 10 31.72 -11.58 10.46
C VAL A 10 32.90 -10.59 10.32
N LYS A 11 32.62 -9.32 10.02
CA LYS A 11 33.66 -8.28 9.90
C LYS A 11 34.25 -7.90 11.26
N GLU A 12 33.42 -7.92 12.33
CA GLU A 12 33.74 -7.52 13.68
C GLU A 12 34.14 -8.71 14.58
N ASP A 13 33.51 -9.88 14.36
CA ASP A 13 33.75 -11.11 15.13
C ASP A 13 34.05 -12.31 14.21
N LYS A 14 35.28 -12.81 14.29
CA LYS A 14 35.73 -13.99 13.51
C LYS A 14 34.95 -15.26 13.86
N ASN A 15 34.37 -15.37 15.04
CA ASN A 15 33.58 -16.52 15.48
C ASN A 15 32.19 -16.55 14.84
N ALA A 16 31.69 -15.41 14.34
CA ALA A 16 30.37 -15.28 13.74
C ALA A 16 30.16 -16.22 12.54
N PHE A 17 31.21 -16.45 11.74
CA PHE A 17 31.13 -17.42 10.64
C PHE A 17 30.93 -18.84 11.16
N THR A 18 31.69 -19.26 12.17
CA THR A 18 31.58 -20.59 12.77
C THR A 18 30.23 -20.78 13.44
N ALA A 19 29.70 -19.74 14.10
CA ALA A 19 28.35 -19.78 14.69
C ALA A 19 27.28 -20.00 13.63
N ASN A 20 27.38 -19.31 12.48
CA ASN A 20 26.47 -19.46 11.36
C ASN A 20 26.47 -20.89 10.77
N GLU A 21 27.66 -21.47 10.52
CA GLU A 21 27.83 -22.84 10.06
C GLU A 21 27.30 -23.87 11.07
N SER A 22 27.53 -23.62 12.37
CA SER A 22 27.02 -24.48 13.44
C SER A 22 25.51 -24.45 13.50
N LEU A 23 24.89 -23.26 13.36
CA LEU A 23 23.43 -23.12 13.34
C LEU A 23 22.83 -23.93 12.17
N LEU A 24 23.42 -23.82 10.97
CA LEU A 24 22.97 -24.59 9.81
C LEU A 24 23.06 -26.10 10.04
N ARG A 25 24.19 -26.60 10.53
CA ARG A 25 24.37 -28.04 10.77
C ARG A 25 23.42 -28.60 11.80
N ASN A 26 23.16 -27.85 12.87
CA ASN A 26 22.29 -28.30 13.95
C ASN A 26 20.79 -28.13 13.64
N SER A 27 20.44 -27.54 12.50
CA SER A 27 19.04 -27.32 12.08
C SER A 27 18.61 -28.15 10.87
N GLU A 28 19.30 -29.25 10.57
CA GLU A 28 18.97 -30.10 9.41
C GLU A 28 17.56 -30.68 9.45
N ASN A 29 16.97 -30.84 10.65
CA ASN A 29 15.66 -31.45 10.83
C ASN A 29 14.51 -30.42 11.06
N PHE A 30 14.78 -29.12 11.01
CA PHE A 30 13.76 -28.08 11.17
C PHE A 30 14.14 -26.80 10.44
N HIS A 31 13.13 -26.02 10.05
CA HIS A 31 13.33 -24.76 9.36
C HIS A 31 13.62 -23.61 10.34
N ILE A 32 14.56 -22.74 9.97
CA ILE A 32 14.90 -21.54 10.73
C ILE A 32 14.46 -20.29 9.96
N LEU A 33 13.62 -19.48 10.58
CA LEU A 33 13.38 -18.10 10.21
C LEU A 33 14.44 -17.20 10.85
N GLY A 34 15.12 -16.36 10.09
CA GLY A 34 16.22 -15.53 10.54
C GLY A 34 17.58 -16.16 10.28
N PRO A 35 18.57 -16.06 11.18
CA PRO A 35 18.59 -15.36 12.47
C PRO A 35 18.47 -13.83 12.35
N ASN A 36 18.66 -13.12 13.46
CA ASN A 36 18.57 -11.67 13.51
C ASN A 36 17.19 -11.16 13.03
N CYS A 37 16.11 -11.74 13.55
CA CYS A 37 14.76 -11.36 13.21
C CYS A 37 13.79 -11.52 14.38
N TYR A 38 12.71 -10.73 14.39
CA TYR A 38 11.71 -10.76 15.46
C TYR A 38 10.68 -11.89 15.31
N GLY A 39 10.56 -12.48 14.12
CA GLY A 39 9.62 -13.55 13.88
C GLY A 39 8.44 -13.10 13.01
N PHE A 40 7.22 -13.42 13.43
CA PHE A 40 6.04 -13.10 12.62
C PHE A 40 4.82 -12.76 13.50
N ILE A 41 3.90 -12.04 12.85
CA ILE A 41 2.55 -11.75 13.32
C ILE A 41 1.59 -12.29 12.26
N ASN A 42 0.64 -13.13 12.66
CA ASN A 42 -0.48 -13.61 11.86
C ASN A 42 -1.77 -13.03 12.47
N ALA A 43 -2.25 -11.93 11.91
CA ALA A 43 -3.45 -11.24 12.37
C ALA A 43 -4.75 -11.91 11.90
N LEU A 44 -4.69 -12.84 10.95
CA LEU A 44 -5.85 -13.65 10.52
C LEU A 44 -6.28 -14.67 11.56
N ASP A 45 -5.31 -15.25 12.26
CA ASP A 45 -5.53 -16.32 13.23
C ASP A 45 -5.16 -15.87 14.66
N ASN A 46 -4.83 -14.57 14.82
CA ASN A 46 -4.47 -13.92 16.09
C ASN A 46 -3.29 -14.61 16.80
N ILE A 47 -2.24 -14.95 16.03
CA ILE A 47 -1.03 -15.61 16.50
C ILE A 47 0.16 -14.66 16.30
N ALA A 48 0.98 -14.47 17.32
CA ALA A 48 2.23 -13.75 17.22
C ALA A 48 3.38 -14.50 17.90
N LEU A 49 4.47 -14.73 17.18
CA LEU A 49 5.78 -15.04 17.72
C LEU A 49 6.63 -13.78 17.55
N TRP A 50 6.53 -12.87 18.50
CA TRP A 50 7.02 -11.50 18.38
C TRP A 50 7.47 -10.98 19.76
N PRO A 51 8.72 -10.50 19.91
CA PRO A 51 9.28 -10.15 21.23
C PRO A 51 9.03 -8.69 21.63
N ASP A 52 8.36 -7.89 20.81
CA ASP A 52 8.22 -6.45 21.03
C ASP A 52 6.75 -6.00 20.83
N GLN A 53 6.48 -4.70 20.92
CA GLN A 53 5.18 -4.12 20.67
C GLN A 53 4.84 -4.13 19.16
N HIS A 54 3.56 -4.24 18.83
CA HIS A 54 3.05 -4.11 17.47
C HIS A 54 1.65 -3.51 17.45
N GLY A 55 1.32 -2.83 16.35
CA GLY A 55 0.00 -2.20 16.15
C GLY A 55 -0.97 -3.01 15.28
N CYS A 56 -0.65 -4.27 14.92
CA CYS A 56 -1.56 -5.09 14.13
C CYS A 56 -2.86 -5.37 14.87
N LYS A 57 -3.99 -5.22 14.17
CA LYS A 57 -5.34 -5.58 14.64
C LYS A 57 -5.76 -6.89 13.97
N PRO A 58 -6.61 -7.74 14.60
CA PRO A 58 -7.21 -8.91 13.94
C PRO A 58 -7.95 -8.50 12.66
N VAL A 59 -7.77 -9.28 11.58
CA VAL A 59 -8.42 -9.06 10.29
C VAL A 59 -8.92 -10.36 9.69
N ASN A 60 -9.96 -10.31 8.85
CA ASN A 60 -10.46 -11.49 8.14
C ASN A 60 -9.73 -11.75 6.81
N GLN A 61 -9.16 -10.71 6.22
CA GLN A 61 -8.33 -10.74 5.03
C GLN A 61 -7.44 -9.50 5.01
N GLY A 62 -6.35 -9.52 4.29
CA GLY A 62 -5.44 -8.37 4.23
C GLY A 62 -4.19 -8.63 3.43
N VAL A 63 -3.23 -7.74 3.56
CA VAL A 63 -1.95 -7.83 2.87
C VAL A 63 -0.92 -8.56 3.73
N ALA A 64 0.02 -9.26 3.09
CA ALA A 64 1.20 -9.78 3.77
C ALA A 64 2.40 -8.85 3.54
N ILE A 65 3.17 -8.58 4.58
CA ILE A 65 4.37 -7.74 4.52
C ILE A 65 5.57 -8.55 5.01
N LEU A 66 6.55 -8.71 4.15
CA LEU A 66 7.79 -9.42 4.46
C LEU A 66 8.95 -8.43 4.43
N THR A 67 9.71 -8.34 5.51
CA THR A 67 10.83 -7.40 5.62
C THR A 67 12.07 -8.08 6.19
N GLN A 68 13.26 -7.62 5.79
CA GLN A 68 14.51 -8.04 6.41
C GLN A 68 14.83 -7.25 7.68
N SER A 69 14.18 -6.09 7.87
CA SER A 69 14.36 -5.24 9.05
C SER A 69 13.19 -5.39 10.03
N SER A 70 13.48 -5.80 11.26
CA SER A 70 12.48 -5.90 12.33
C SER A 70 11.96 -4.52 12.76
N ASN A 71 12.81 -3.49 12.77
CA ASN A 71 12.39 -2.14 13.14
C ASN A 71 11.44 -1.52 12.08
N ILE A 72 11.70 -1.74 10.82
CA ILE A 72 10.77 -1.34 9.74
C ILE A 72 9.43 -2.06 9.88
N ALA A 73 9.43 -3.34 10.28
CA ALA A 73 8.20 -4.08 10.57
C ALA A 73 7.40 -3.44 11.69
N ILE A 74 8.03 -3.12 12.83
CA ILE A 74 7.37 -2.43 13.95
C ILE A 74 6.70 -1.15 13.46
N ASN A 75 7.46 -0.29 12.77
CA ASN A 75 6.96 0.99 12.29
C ASN A 75 5.77 0.83 11.34
N ILE A 76 5.81 -0.15 10.43
CA ILE A 76 4.69 -0.46 9.53
C ILE A 76 3.46 -0.90 10.31
N THR A 77 3.61 -1.68 11.38
CA THR A 77 2.45 -2.13 12.18
C THR A 77 1.77 -0.97 12.94
N MET A 78 2.49 0.12 13.21
CA MET A 78 1.96 1.31 13.92
C MET A 78 1.23 2.29 12.99
N GLN A 79 0.98 1.92 11.74
CA GLN A 79 0.24 2.76 10.80
C GLN A 79 -1.21 2.97 11.28
N ASN A 80 -1.74 4.16 11.02
CA ASN A 80 -3.13 4.55 11.28
C ASN A 80 -3.90 4.87 9.99
N ARG A 81 -3.56 4.16 8.90
CA ARG A 81 -4.03 4.44 7.54
C ARG A 81 -5.17 3.52 7.08
N GLY A 82 -5.66 2.65 7.96
CA GLY A 82 -6.72 1.69 7.66
C GLY A 82 -6.26 0.49 6.79
N LEU A 83 -4.96 0.27 6.57
CA LEU A 83 -4.47 -0.89 5.84
C LEU A 83 -4.65 -2.17 6.67
N PRO A 84 -5.43 -3.17 6.22
CA PRO A 84 -5.56 -4.43 6.91
C PRO A 84 -4.32 -5.29 6.64
N ILE A 85 -3.51 -5.50 7.68
CA ILE A 85 -2.30 -6.30 7.61
C ILE A 85 -2.62 -7.71 8.12
N ALA A 86 -2.59 -8.69 7.24
CA ALA A 86 -2.84 -10.10 7.55
C ALA A 86 -1.61 -10.79 8.14
N TYR A 87 -0.45 -10.55 7.55
CA TYR A 87 0.83 -11.07 8.01
C TYR A 87 1.92 -10.00 8.03
N VAL A 88 2.72 -10.01 9.07
CA VAL A 88 4.04 -9.38 9.10
C VAL A 88 5.07 -10.44 9.39
N VAL A 89 6.08 -10.58 8.53
CA VAL A 89 7.17 -11.54 8.72
C VAL A 89 8.50 -10.83 8.61
N THR A 90 9.32 -10.95 9.65
CA THR A 90 10.70 -10.46 9.61
C THR A 90 11.63 -11.61 9.26
N CYS A 91 12.45 -11.43 8.22
CA CYS A 91 13.26 -12.49 7.66
C CYS A 91 14.73 -12.44 8.09
N GLY A 92 15.19 -11.28 8.61
CA GLY A 92 16.56 -11.08 9.07
C GLY A 92 17.60 -11.51 8.03
N ASN A 93 18.56 -12.33 8.47
CA ASN A 93 19.66 -12.80 7.62
C ASN A 93 19.27 -13.86 6.56
N GLN A 94 18.06 -14.38 6.63
CA GLN A 94 17.55 -15.40 5.68
C GLN A 94 18.50 -16.63 5.58
N LEU A 95 18.95 -17.16 6.70
CA LEU A 95 19.96 -18.22 6.72
C LEU A 95 19.48 -19.48 5.98
N GLN A 96 18.27 -19.93 6.25
CA GLN A 96 17.65 -21.11 5.65
C GLN A 96 16.45 -20.75 4.79
N VAL A 97 15.42 -20.17 5.40
CA VAL A 97 14.19 -19.74 4.73
C VAL A 97 14.31 -18.30 4.29
N ASP A 98 13.93 -17.98 3.04
CA ASP A 98 14.00 -16.63 2.49
C ASP A 98 12.60 -16.01 2.23
N GLN A 99 12.58 -14.72 1.92
CA GLN A 99 11.34 -13.98 1.66
C GLN A 99 10.51 -14.59 0.52
N ALA A 100 11.16 -15.04 -0.55
CA ALA A 100 10.44 -15.58 -1.70
C ALA A 100 9.76 -16.92 -1.37
N GLU A 101 10.39 -17.75 -0.55
CA GLU A 101 9.84 -19.03 -0.09
C GLU A 101 8.63 -18.82 0.83
N ILE A 102 8.76 -17.90 1.82
CA ILE A 102 7.66 -17.56 2.72
C ILE A 102 6.49 -16.99 1.94
N ALA A 103 6.74 -16.01 1.06
CA ALA A 103 5.71 -15.41 0.23
C ALA A 103 5.01 -16.45 -0.67
N SER A 104 5.78 -17.39 -1.23
CA SER A 104 5.22 -18.47 -2.04
C SER A 104 4.26 -19.35 -1.23
N PHE A 105 4.57 -19.60 0.04
CA PHE A 105 3.68 -20.33 0.94
C PHE A 105 2.41 -19.51 1.25
N LEU A 106 2.55 -18.21 1.53
CA LEU A 106 1.42 -17.32 1.83
C LEU A 106 0.45 -17.14 0.65
N LEU A 107 0.90 -17.33 -0.59
CA LEU A 107 0.00 -17.30 -1.77
C LEU A 107 -1.05 -18.45 -1.79
N ASP A 108 -0.90 -19.46 -0.97
CA ASP A 108 -1.89 -20.54 -0.83
C ASP A 108 -3.05 -20.15 0.12
N ASP A 109 -2.92 -19.07 0.88
CA ASP A 109 -3.99 -18.53 1.73
C ASP A 109 -4.84 -17.51 0.95
N SER A 110 -6.08 -17.90 0.64
CA SER A 110 -7.03 -17.04 -0.12
C SER A 110 -7.41 -15.73 0.60
N ARG A 111 -7.06 -15.59 1.87
CA ARG A 111 -7.28 -14.36 2.64
C ARG A 111 -6.21 -13.29 2.38
N ILE A 112 -5.12 -13.63 1.66
CA ILE A 112 -4.07 -12.70 1.27
C ILE A 112 -4.46 -12.00 -0.04
N THR A 113 -4.42 -10.68 -0.05
CA THR A 113 -4.88 -9.85 -1.17
C THR A 113 -3.77 -9.18 -1.97
N ALA A 114 -2.62 -8.95 -1.34
CA ALA A 114 -1.39 -8.46 -1.97
C ALA A 114 -0.20 -8.81 -1.07
N ILE A 115 1.01 -8.83 -1.64
CA ILE A 115 2.24 -9.03 -0.85
C ILE A 115 3.20 -7.88 -1.10
N GLY A 116 3.67 -7.27 -0.02
CA GLY A 116 4.67 -6.21 0.00
C GLY A 116 6.00 -6.69 0.59
N PHE A 117 7.10 -6.30 -0.05
CA PHE A 117 8.44 -6.64 0.39
C PHE A 117 9.26 -5.40 0.76
N HIS A 118 9.98 -5.45 1.87
CA HIS A 118 11.13 -4.60 2.10
C HIS A 118 12.39 -5.48 1.98
N ILE A 119 13.20 -5.19 0.95
CA ILE A 119 14.31 -6.02 0.53
C ILE A 119 15.63 -5.28 0.78
N GLU A 120 16.55 -5.91 1.49
CA GLU A 120 17.95 -5.46 1.62
C GLU A 120 18.85 -6.24 0.65
N GLY A 121 18.58 -7.53 0.45
CA GLY A 121 19.29 -8.38 -0.49
C GLY A 121 18.51 -9.63 -0.87
N PHE A 122 18.82 -10.18 -2.02
CA PHE A 122 18.25 -11.44 -2.51
C PHE A 122 19.15 -12.61 -2.07
N LYS A 123 18.53 -13.74 -1.69
CA LYS A 123 19.24 -14.97 -1.40
C LYS A 123 19.29 -15.90 -2.60
N ASP A 124 18.14 -16.23 -3.17
CA ASP A 124 18.00 -17.10 -4.34
C ASP A 124 17.06 -16.49 -5.37
N ILE A 125 17.61 -16.02 -6.49
CA ILE A 125 16.85 -15.40 -7.58
C ILE A 125 15.87 -16.35 -8.25
N ARG A 126 16.15 -17.67 -8.26
CA ARG A 126 15.27 -18.68 -8.87
C ARG A 126 13.96 -18.83 -8.08
N LYS A 127 14.04 -18.70 -6.74
CA LYS A 127 12.84 -18.73 -5.89
C LYS A 127 11.96 -17.51 -6.16
N TRP A 128 12.55 -16.32 -6.40
CA TRP A 128 11.81 -15.12 -6.80
C TRP A 128 11.12 -15.28 -8.16
N GLU A 129 11.77 -15.94 -9.13
CA GLU A 129 11.15 -16.25 -10.42
C GLU A 129 9.97 -17.23 -10.27
N ALA A 130 10.10 -18.23 -9.41
CA ALA A 130 9.02 -19.18 -9.11
C ALA A 130 7.86 -18.48 -8.39
N LEU A 131 8.16 -17.62 -7.42
CA LEU A 131 7.19 -16.79 -6.69
C LEU A 131 6.38 -15.90 -7.65
N SER A 132 7.07 -15.16 -8.55
CA SER A 132 6.41 -14.28 -9.52
C SER A 132 5.42 -15.04 -10.41
N ARG A 133 5.82 -16.24 -10.92
CA ARG A 133 4.90 -17.09 -11.69
C ARG A 133 3.70 -17.56 -10.87
N LYS A 134 3.92 -17.98 -9.62
CA LYS A 134 2.84 -18.42 -8.72
C LYS A 134 1.89 -17.27 -8.41
N ALA A 135 2.42 -16.10 -8.05
CA ALA A 135 1.63 -14.90 -7.75
C ALA A 135 0.74 -14.48 -8.93
N LYS A 136 1.30 -14.50 -10.15
CA LYS A 136 0.54 -14.24 -11.37
C LYS A 136 -0.61 -15.23 -11.56
N ASN A 137 -0.38 -16.51 -11.33
CA ASN A 137 -1.42 -17.53 -11.45
C ASN A 137 -2.52 -17.40 -10.39
N CYS A 138 -2.15 -16.95 -9.18
CA CYS A 138 -3.11 -16.66 -8.10
C CYS A 138 -3.81 -15.30 -8.26
N GLY A 139 -3.33 -14.43 -9.15
CA GLY A 139 -3.84 -13.06 -9.29
C GLY A 139 -3.49 -12.16 -8.11
N ILE A 140 -2.44 -12.49 -7.34
CA ILE A 140 -2.00 -11.72 -6.16
C ILE A 140 -0.85 -10.78 -6.57
N PRO A 141 -1.03 -9.45 -6.50
CA PRO A 141 0.01 -8.49 -6.86
C PRO A 141 1.15 -8.47 -5.84
N LEU A 142 2.37 -8.25 -6.37
CA LEU A 142 3.60 -8.13 -5.59
C LEU A 142 4.20 -6.75 -5.78
N ILE A 143 4.57 -6.09 -4.66
CA ILE A 143 5.30 -4.82 -4.69
C ILE A 143 6.51 -4.86 -3.75
N ALA A 144 7.49 -3.98 -3.97
CA ALA A 144 8.69 -3.97 -3.16
C ALA A 144 9.23 -2.55 -2.92
N ILE A 145 9.91 -2.40 -1.79
CA ILE A 145 10.92 -1.37 -1.55
C ILE A 145 12.27 -2.09 -1.49
N LYS A 146 13.28 -1.57 -2.21
CA LYS A 146 14.65 -2.08 -2.18
C LYS A 146 15.59 -1.03 -1.63
N THR A 147 16.18 -1.30 -0.47
CA THR A 147 17.23 -0.47 0.14
C THR A 147 18.62 -0.82 -0.38
N GLY A 148 19.63 0.01 -0.12
CA GLY A 148 20.99 -0.19 -0.59
C GLY A 148 21.25 0.33 -2.00
N SER A 149 20.62 1.45 -2.39
CA SER A 149 20.82 2.08 -3.71
C SER A 149 22.06 2.99 -3.77
N THR A 150 22.45 3.61 -2.65
CA THR A 150 23.64 4.47 -2.54
C THR A 150 24.79 3.73 -1.86
N ASP A 151 26.01 4.23 -1.99
CA ASP A 151 27.17 3.59 -1.34
C ASP A 151 27.05 3.62 0.18
N GLN A 152 26.48 4.70 0.75
CA GLN A 152 26.20 4.79 2.18
C GLN A 152 25.18 3.72 2.61
N ALA A 153 24.10 3.56 1.85
CA ALA A 153 23.07 2.56 2.14
C ALA A 153 23.60 1.12 1.94
N LYS A 154 24.47 0.87 0.94
CA LYS A 154 25.13 -0.43 0.78
C LYS A 154 25.99 -0.78 1.98
N ASN A 155 26.82 0.15 2.45
CA ASN A 155 27.65 -0.05 3.62
C ASN A 155 26.82 -0.36 4.87
N ALA A 156 25.71 0.36 5.07
CA ALA A 156 24.78 0.08 6.15
C ALA A 156 24.14 -1.33 6.05
N THR A 157 23.66 -1.70 4.86
CA THR A 157 23.04 -3.01 4.62
C THR A 157 24.05 -4.16 4.78
N GLU A 158 25.26 -4.03 4.28
CA GLU A 158 26.31 -5.05 4.40
C GLU A 158 26.76 -5.26 5.84
N SER A 159 26.80 -4.20 6.66
CA SER A 159 27.15 -4.30 8.07
C SER A 159 26.05 -4.94 8.94
N HIS A 160 24.80 -4.85 8.50
CA HIS A 160 23.66 -5.34 9.30
C HIS A 160 23.13 -6.72 8.91
N THR A 161 23.20 -7.11 7.65
CA THR A 161 22.58 -8.38 7.19
C THR A 161 23.54 -9.31 6.45
N ALA A 162 24.78 -8.86 6.18
CA ALA A 162 25.73 -9.53 5.30
C ALA A 162 25.12 -9.94 3.94
N SER A 163 23.99 -9.35 3.58
CA SER A 163 23.41 -9.49 2.27
C SER A 163 24.24 -8.68 1.29
N ILE A 164 24.69 -9.29 0.20
CA ILE A 164 25.22 -8.52 -0.91
C ILE A 164 24.05 -7.69 -1.44
N ALA A 165 24.08 -6.38 -1.17
CA ALA A 165 23.01 -5.47 -1.59
C ALA A 165 22.79 -5.51 -3.12
N GLY A 166 23.77 -6.04 -3.86
CA GLY A 166 23.78 -6.13 -5.29
C GLY A 166 23.85 -4.75 -5.96
N ASP A 167 24.00 -4.74 -7.28
CA ASP A 167 23.82 -3.52 -8.06
C ASP A 167 22.36 -3.10 -8.03
N HIS A 168 22.11 -1.82 -7.69
CA HIS A 168 20.72 -1.29 -7.62
C HIS A 168 20.03 -1.37 -8.97
N THR A 169 20.75 -1.08 -10.05
CA THR A 169 20.23 -1.12 -11.43
C THR A 169 19.86 -2.56 -11.80
N ALA A 170 20.72 -3.53 -11.47
CA ALA A 170 20.43 -4.94 -11.70
C ALA A 170 19.23 -5.41 -10.85
N SER A 171 19.15 -5.00 -9.59
CA SER A 171 18.02 -5.32 -8.71
C SER A 171 16.70 -4.75 -9.22
N LYS A 172 16.71 -3.50 -9.72
CA LYS A 172 15.56 -2.85 -10.33
C LYS A 172 15.11 -3.60 -11.58
N ALA A 173 16.03 -3.85 -12.52
CA ALA A 173 15.74 -4.60 -13.75
C ALA A 173 15.23 -6.02 -13.46
N PHE A 174 15.74 -6.66 -12.41
CA PHE A 174 15.28 -7.97 -11.97
C PHE A 174 13.83 -7.94 -11.46
N LEU A 175 13.50 -7.00 -10.58
CA LEU A 175 12.13 -6.84 -10.07
C LEU A 175 11.14 -6.46 -11.17
N GLU A 176 11.53 -5.55 -12.08
CA GLU A 176 10.72 -5.18 -13.26
C GLU A 176 10.44 -6.40 -14.15
N ARG A 177 11.46 -7.24 -14.43
CA ARG A 177 11.28 -8.49 -15.19
C ARG A 177 10.31 -9.45 -14.51
N LEU A 178 10.25 -9.44 -13.19
CA LEU A 178 9.32 -10.26 -12.39
C LEU A 178 7.92 -9.63 -12.25
N ASN A 179 7.67 -8.48 -12.85
CA ASN A 179 6.44 -7.69 -12.64
C ASN A 179 6.19 -7.34 -11.15
N ILE A 180 7.27 -7.08 -10.40
CA ILE A 180 7.21 -6.59 -9.03
C ILE A 180 7.48 -5.09 -9.05
N LYS A 181 6.45 -4.28 -8.77
CA LYS A 181 6.57 -2.81 -8.79
C LYS A 181 7.51 -2.35 -7.67
N LEU A 182 8.57 -1.63 -8.05
CA LEU A 182 9.52 -1.04 -7.10
C LEU A 182 9.04 0.36 -6.70
N LEU A 183 8.92 0.59 -5.40
CA LEU A 183 8.55 1.85 -4.78
C LEU A 183 9.73 2.44 -4.00
N THR A 184 9.70 3.75 -3.79
CA THR A 184 10.84 4.51 -3.25
C THR A 184 10.73 4.81 -1.76
N ASP A 185 9.53 4.81 -1.20
CA ASP A 185 9.28 5.23 0.18
C ASP A 185 8.15 4.42 0.84
N LEU A 186 8.15 4.39 2.18
CA LEU A 186 7.17 3.64 2.97
C LEU A 186 5.75 4.21 2.86
N PRO A 187 5.50 5.53 2.88
CA PRO A 187 4.16 6.06 2.70
C PRO A 187 3.52 5.57 1.39
N THR A 188 4.19 5.75 0.26
CA THR A 188 3.69 5.28 -1.05
C THR A 188 3.51 3.75 -1.09
N PHE A 189 4.38 3.00 -0.43
CA PHE A 189 4.26 1.54 -0.32
C PHE A 189 2.96 1.12 0.40
N LEU A 190 2.64 1.77 1.51
CA LEU A 190 1.40 1.49 2.25
C LEU A 190 0.16 1.90 1.46
N GLU A 191 0.19 3.06 0.79
CA GLU A 191 -0.92 3.52 -0.05
C GLU A 191 -1.15 2.59 -1.25
N THR A 192 -0.08 2.09 -1.86
CA THR A 192 -0.18 1.10 -2.95
C THR A 192 -0.78 -0.21 -2.46
N LEU A 193 -0.39 -0.70 -1.28
CA LEU A 193 -0.98 -1.90 -0.69
C LEU A 193 -2.48 -1.73 -0.40
N LYS A 194 -2.92 -0.54 0.05
CA LYS A 194 -4.35 -0.24 0.23
C LYS A 194 -5.13 -0.32 -1.08
N LEU A 195 -4.58 0.28 -2.14
CA LEU A 195 -5.18 0.21 -3.47
C LEU A 195 -5.32 -1.23 -3.95
N LEU A 196 -4.23 -1.99 -3.85
CA LEU A 196 -4.18 -3.38 -4.29
C LEU A 196 -5.11 -4.27 -3.47
N HIS A 197 -5.23 -4.03 -2.16
CA HIS A 197 -6.16 -4.73 -1.30
C HIS A 197 -7.63 -4.51 -1.72
N CYS A 198 -8.03 -3.26 -1.95
CA CYS A 198 -9.42 -2.91 -2.28
C CYS A 198 -9.79 -3.23 -3.72
N HIS A 199 -8.89 -3.00 -4.66
CA HIS A 199 -9.23 -2.93 -6.08
C HIS A 199 -8.38 -3.82 -6.97
N GLY A 200 -7.32 -4.44 -6.45
CA GLY A 200 -6.32 -5.10 -7.26
C GLY A 200 -5.60 -4.11 -8.19
N GLU A 201 -4.93 -4.64 -9.20
CA GLU A 201 -4.30 -3.81 -10.22
C GLU A 201 -5.33 -3.01 -11.02
N LEU A 202 -4.97 -1.77 -11.38
CA LEU A 202 -5.78 -0.95 -12.27
C LEU A 202 -5.47 -1.29 -13.72
N ASN A 203 -6.50 -1.30 -14.55
CA ASN A 203 -6.40 -1.69 -15.97
C ASN A 203 -6.07 -0.52 -16.91
N SER A 204 -6.01 0.71 -16.40
CA SER A 204 -5.63 1.91 -17.16
C SER A 204 -5.24 3.05 -16.21
N ASN A 205 -4.65 4.10 -16.79
CA ASN A 205 -4.28 5.34 -16.09
C ASN A 205 -5.34 6.45 -16.21
N LYS A 206 -6.57 6.12 -16.66
CA LYS A 206 -7.65 7.09 -16.80
C LYS A 206 -8.40 7.23 -15.49
N VAL A 207 -8.44 8.44 -14.94
CA VAL A 207 -9.04 8.70 -13.64
C VAL A 207 -10.06 9.84 -13.69
N GLY A 208 -11.00 9.81 -12.76
CA GLY A 208 -11.88 10.92 -12.45
C GLY A 208 -11.49 11.58 -11.14
N SER A 209 -11.82 12.84 -10.97
CA SER A 209 -11.65 13.52 -9.68
C SER A 209 -12.81 14.47 -9.40
N VAL A 210 -13.20 14.52 -8.13
CA VAL A 210 -14.26 15.38 -7.59
C VAL A 210 -13.73 16.10 -6.36
N SER A 211 -13.89 17.42 -6.31
CA SER A 211 -13.52 18.25 -5.17
C SER A 211 -14.47 19.43 -5.02
N CYS A 212 -14.45 20.09 -3.87
CA CYS A 212 -15.23 21.30 -3.62
C CYS A 212 -14.48 22.61 -3.93
N SER A 213 -13.25 22.49 -4.40
CA SER A 213 -12.31 23.62 -4.56
C SER A 213 -11.57 23.56 -5.89
N GLY A 214 -11.53 24.70 -6.60
CA GLY A 214 -10.72 24.85 -7.80
C GLY A 214 -9.22 24.65 -7.55
N GLY A 215 -8.73 24.99 -6.35
CA GLY A 215 -7.34 24.75 -5.96
C GLY A 215 -7.02 23.26 -5.89
N GLU A 216 -7.88 22.44 -5.29
CA GLU A 216 -7.73 20.99 -5.24
C GLU A 216 -7.84 20.34 -6.63
N ALA A 217 -8.80 20.80 -7.45
CA ALA A 217 -8.96 20.32 -8.82
C ALA A 217 -7.73 20.62 -9.69
N ALA A 218 -7.11 21.80 -9.53
CA ALA A 218 -5.87 22.14 -10.21
C ALA A 218 -4.69 21.32 -9.69
N LEU A 219 -4.56 21.18 -8.37
CA LEU A 219 -3.46 20.43 -7.74
C LEU A 219 -3.45 18.95 -8.15
N ILE A 220 -4.60 18.28 -8.12
CA ILE A 220 -4.67 16.88 -8.53
C ILE A 220 -4.40 16.72 -10.04
N ALA A 221 -4.79 17.68 -10.88
CA ALA A 221 -4.50 17.65 -12.31
C ALA A 221 -2.99 17.74 -12.57
N ASP A 222 -2.32 18.73 -11.96
CA ASP A 222 -0.89 18.96 -12.17
C ASP A 222 -0.07 17.75 -11.69
N LEU A 223 -0.27 17.33 -10.45
CA LEU A 223 0.44 16.19 -9.88
C LEU A 223 0.10 14.87 -10.59
N GLY A 224 -1.16 14.66 -10.95
CA GLY A 224 -1.58 13.43 -11.62
C GLY A 224 -0.98 13.30 -13.02
N ILE A 225 -0.95 14.38 -13.79
CA ILE A 225 -0.32 14.40 -15.13
C ILE A 225 1.19 14.13 -15.02
N GLU A 226 1.87 14.71 -14.03
CA GLU A 226 3.29 14.42 -13.74
C GLU A 226 3.53 12.92 -13.48
N LYS A 227 2.59 12.25 -12.81
CA LYS A 227 2.65 10.80 -12.54
C LYS A 227 2.12 9.93 -13.69
N GLY A 228 1.75 10.52 -14.82
CA GLY A 228 1.29 9.82 -16.01
C GLY A 228 -0.20 9.46 -16.02
N LEU A 229 -0.99 10.02 -15.09
CA LEU A 229 -2.43 9.83 -15.08
C LEU A 229 -3.11 10.72 -16.14
N LEU A 230 -4.26 10.27 -16.62
CA LEU A 230 -5.06 10.98 -17.60
C LEU A 230 -6.44 11.32 -17.01
N PHE A 231 -6.87 12.57 -17.19
CA PHE A 231 -8.20 13.05 -16.83
C PHE A 231 -9.04 13.23 -18.11
N PRO A 232 -9.76 12.19 -18.57
CA PRO A 232 -10.53 12.27 -19.81
C PRO A 232 -11.63 13.32 -19.71
N LYS A 233 -11.91 13.99 -20.85
CA LYS A 233 -13.04 14.92 -20.92
C LYS A 233 -14.35 14.20 -20.64
N LEU A 234 -15.24 14.85 -19.89
CA LEU A 234 -16.58 14.34 -19.60
C LEU A 234 -17.36 14.04 -20.90
N ASN A 235 -17.98 12.86 -20.92
CA ASN A 235 -18.85 12.47 -22.04
C ASN A 235 -20.23 13.14 -21.97
N LYS A 236 -21.08 12.91 -23.00
CA LYS A 236 -22.42 13.52 -23.08
C LYS A 236 -23.33 13.13 -21.91
N ARG A 237 -23.27 11.85 -21.47
CA ARG A 237 -24.05 11.35 -20.32
C ARG A 237 -23.65 12.07 -19.03
N GLN A 238 -22.36 12.10 -18.73
CA GLN A 238 -21.82 12.77 -17.53
C GLN A 238 -22.22 14.25 -17.53
N LYS A 239 -22.00 14.97 -18.64
CA LYS A 239 -22.36 16.39 -18.73
C LYS A 239 -23.86 16.64 -18.54
N LYS A 240 -24.73 15.78 -19.10
CA LYS A 240 -26.18 15.89 -18.91
C LYS A 240 -26.56 15.74 -17.43
N HIS A 241 -26.09 14.69 -16.76
CA HIS A 241 -26.44 14.43 -15.37
C HIS A 241 -25.86 15.49 -14.43
N LEU A 242 -24.56 15.84 -14.61
CA LEU A 242 -23.94 16.92 -13.84
C LEU A 242 -24.64 18.25 -14.02
N ARG A 243 -25.13 18.59 -15.23
CA ARG A 243 -25.85 19.83 -15.47
C ARG A 243 -27.20 19.88 -14.71
N VAL A 244 -27.86 18.73 -14.60
CA VAL A 244 -29.09 18.59 -13.82
C VAL A 244 -28.80 18.76 -12.31
N ALA A 245 -27.73 18.12 -11.81
CA ALA A 245 -27.39 18.12 -10.40
C ALA A 245 -26.77 19.44 -9.92
N LEU A 246 -25.95 20.12 -10.74
CA LEU A 246 -25.16 21.29 -10.35
C LEU A 246 -25.68 22.61 -10.92
N GLY A 247 -26.67 22.56 -11.84
CA GLY A 247 -27.20 23.76 -12.49
C GLY A 247 -26.19 24.42 -13.46
N PRO A 248 -26.50 25.66 -13.94
CA PRO A 248 -25.71 26.30 -14.98
C PRO A 248 -24.42 27.00 -14.51
N LYS A 249 -24.26 27.22 -13.19
CA LYS A 249 -23.16 28.03 -12.64
C LYS A 249 -21.84 27.28 -12.51
N VAL A 250 -21.85 25.95 -12.55
CA VAL A 250 -20.65 25.11 -12.39
C VAL A 250 -20.06 24.76 -13.73
N ALA A 251 -18.75 24.94 -13.90
CA ALA A 251 -18.01 24.48 -15.07
C ALA A 251 -17.87 22.94 -15.02
N LEU A 252 -18.28 22.26 -16.10
CA LEU A 252 -18.27 20.80 -16.17
C LEU A 252 -16.98 20.30 -16.81
N ALA A 253 -16.05 19.84 -15.97
CA ALA A 253 -14.73 19.36 -16.35
C ALA A 253 -14.38 18.06 -15.59
N ASN A 254 -13.29 17.45 -15.91
CA ASN A 254 -12.59 16.42 -15.12
C ASN A 254 -11.12 16.86 -15.05
N PRO A 255 -10.58 17.16 -13.88
CA PRO A 255 -11.17 17.16 -12.53
C PRO A 255 -12.41 18.06 -12.39
N LEU A 256 -13.39 17.62 -11.57
CA LEU A 256 -14.61 18.38 -11.31
C LEU A 256 -14.46 19.17 -10.00
N ASP A 257 -14.52 20.50 -10.10
CA ASP A 257 -14.83 21.36 -8.97
C ASP A 257 -16.36 21.60 -8.95
N TYR A 258 -17.07 21.00 -7.97
CA TYR A 258 -18.51 21.17 -7.86
C TYR A 258 -18.89 22.41 -7.04
N HIS A 259 -17.89 23.18 -6.53
CA HIS A 259 -18.05 24.24 -5.56
C HIS A 259 -18.76 23.75 -4.29
N THR A 260 -19.11 24.62 -3.35
CA THR A 260 -19.80 24.24 -2.11
C THR A 260 -21.31 24.31 -2.17
N TYR A 261 -21.90 24.55 -3.37
CA TYR A 261 -23.33 24.80 -3.50
C TYR A 261 -24.23 23.65 -3.05
N ILE A 262 -23.79 22.43 -3.17
CA ILE A 262 -24.54 21.22 -2.78
C ILE A 262 -24.03 20.61 -1.47
N TRP A 263 -23.05 21.27 -0.80
CA TRP A 263 -22.50 20.76 0.45
C TRP A 263 -23.60 20.65 1.52
N ARG A 264 -23.67 19.53 2.25
CA ARG A 264 -24.71 19.12 3.22
C ARG A 264 -25.99 18.55 2.60
N ASP A 265 -26.26 18.77 1.33
CA ASP A 265 -27.40 18.16 0.66
C ASP A 265 -27.00 16.77 0.15
N LYS A 266 -27.29 15.74 0.97
CA LYS A 266 -26.89 14.35 0.69
C LYS A 266 -27.36 13.89 -0.68
N ASP A 267 -28.62 14.16 -1.05
CA ASP A 267 -29.20 13.70 -2.32
C ASP A 267 -28.57 14.43 -3.52
N ALA A 268 -28.34 15.74 -3.40
CA ALA A 268 -27.66 16.51 -4.44
C ALA A 268 -26.21 16.05 -4.61
N MET A 269 -25.48 15.78 -3.51
CA MET A 269 -24.12 15.27 -3.54
C MET A 269 -24.07 13.88 -4.19
N VAL A 270 -24.93 12.93 -3.80
CA VAL A 270 -24.99 11.58 -4.40
C VAL A 270 -25.24 11.67 -5.91
N ASN A 271 -26.16 12.53 -6.36
CA ASN A 271 -26.48 12.71 -7.76
C ASN A 271 -25.30 13.32 -8.55
N ALA A 272 -24.65 14.35 -8.00
CA ALA A 272 -23.52 15.01 -8.66
C ALA A 272 -22.28 14.09 -8.69
N TRP A 273 -21.93 13.48 -7.57
CA TRP A 273 -20.74 12.64 -7.46
C TRP A 273 -20.90 11.32 -8.22
N GLY A 274 -22.10 10.73 -8.21
CA GLY A 274 -22.39 9.57 -9.05
C GLY A 274 -22.36 9.87 -10.55
N ALA A 275 -22.65 11.10 -10.97
CA ALA A 275 -22.65 11.49 -12.37
C ALA A 275 -21.26 11.52 -13.01
N ILE A 276 -20.18 11.73 -12.22
CA ILE A 276 -18.79 11.70 -12.72
C ILE A 276 -18.33 10.27 -13.04
N ILE A 277 -18.90 9.27 -12.35
CA ILE A 277 -18.50 7.87 -12.52
C ILE A 277 -18.73 7.39 -13.94
N ASP A 278 -17.72 6.74 -14.51
CA ASP A 278 -17.79 6.15 -15.84
C ASP A 278 -16.98 4.84 -15.89
N PRO A 279 -17.49 3.77 -16.53
CA PRO A 279 -16.76 2.49 -16.62
C PRO A 279 -15.38 2.55 -17.30
N LYS A 280 -15.12 3.63 -18.03
CA LYS A 280 -13.82 3.87 -18.70
C LYS A 280 -12.75 4.43 -17.75
N LEU A 281 -13.15 4.86 -16.56
CA LEU A 281 -12.22 5.32 -15.52
C LEU A 281 -11.75 4.13 -14.70
N ALA A 282 -10.44 4.01 -14.54
CA ALA A 282 -9.85 2.97 -13.70
C ALA A 282 -10.09 3.24 -12.21
N LEU A 283 -10.16 4.52 -11.83
CA LEU A 283 -10.41 4.97 -10.46
C LEU A 283 -11.06 6.35 -10.49
N THR A 284 -11.93 6.63 -9.51
CA THR A 284 -12.45 7.99 -9.28
C THR A 284 -12.05 8.45 -7.88
N PHE A 285 -11.37 9.59 -7.81
CA PHE A 285 -10.96 10.22 -6.57
C PHE A 285 -12.03 11.19 -6.06
N PHE A 286 -12.32 11.14 -4.76
CA PHE A 286 -13.05 12.15 -4.02
C PHE A 286 -12.06 12.81 -3.06
N ILE A 287 -11.78 14.10 -3.25
CA ILE A 287 -10.89 14.84 -2.35
C ILE A 287 -11.70 15.31 -1.15
N LEU A 288 -11.37 14.78 0.02
CA LEU A 288 -12.01 15.13 1.30
C LEU A 288 -10.94 15.30 2.37
N ASP A 289 -10.79 16.54 2.84
CA ASP A 289 -9.89 16.88 3.92
C ASP A 289 -10.69 17.03 5.21
N TYR A 290 -10.54 16.06 6.12
CA TYR A 290 -11.29 16.03 7.37
C TYR A 290 -10.69 17.03 8.36
N PRO A 291 -11.51 17.87 9.00
CA PRO A 291 -11.03 18.79 10.01
C PRO A 291 -10.61 18.05 11.27
N ARG A 292 -9.80 18.70 12.08
CA ARG A 292 -9.34 18.14 13.35
C ARG A 292 -10.50 18.03 14.35
N ALA A 293 -10.80 16.81 14.79
CA ALA A 293 -11.89 16.51 15.73
C ALA A 293 -11.74 17.18 17.11
N ASP A 294 -10.49 17.52 17.51
CA ASP A 294 -10.22 18.23 18.76
C ASP A 294 -10.52 19.74 18.71
N ARG A 295 -10.89 20.29 17.54
CA ARG A 295 -11.10 21.73 17.32
C ARG A 295 -12.33 22.08 16.49
N CYS A 296 -12.85 21.14 15.72
CA CYS A 296 -13.87 21.37 14.71
C CYS A 296 -14.99 20.32 14.78
N ASP A 297 -16.15 20.67 14.26
CA ASP A 297 -17.26 19.76 14.04
C ASP A 297 -17.04 18.95 12.75
N LEU A 298 -17.22 17.64 12.82
CA LEU A 298 -17.03 16.69 11.71
C LEU A 298 -18.35 16.31 11.01
N THR A 299 -19.50 16.78 11.49
CA THR A 299 -20.82 16.34 11.03
C THR A 299 -20.96 16.39 9.51
N ASP A 300 -20.52 17.47 8.87
CA ASP A 300 -20.64 17.63 7.43
C ASP A 300 -19.76 16.63 6.65
N TRP A 301 -18.57 16.31 7.18
CA TRP A 301 -17.67 15.32 6.57
C TRP A 301 -18.15 13.89 6.77
N GLU A 302 -18.87 13.62 7.86
CA GLU A 302 -19.55 12.34 8.03
C GLU A 302 -20.64 12.15 6.96
N ILE A 303 -21.43 13.19 6.68
CA ILE A 303 -22.41 13.19 5.57
C ILE A 303 -21.68 12.95 4.22
N ALA A 304 -20.58 13.64 3.97
CA ALA A 304 -19.79 13.44 2.75
C ALA A 304 -19.26 12.00 2.63
N THR A 305 -18.83 11.41 3.74
CA THR A 305 -18.38 10.00 3.79
C THR A 305 -19.53 9.06 3.44
N ASP A 306 -20.73 9.27 4.01
CA ASP A 306 -21.93 8.51 3.65
C ASP A 306 -22.26 8.61 2.17
N VAL A 307 -22.14 9.81 1.60
CA VAL A 307 -22.37 10.04 0.16
C VAL A 307 -21.41 9.20 -0.70
N VAL A 308 -20.11 9.15 -0.36
CA VAL A 308 -19.15 8.32 -1.11
C VAL A 308 -19.52 6.84 -1.04
N ILE A 309 -19.94 6.37 0.14
CA ILE A 309 -20.41 4.98 0.34
C ILE A 309 -21.65 4.70 -0.52
N ASP A 310 -22.67 5.59 -0.47
CA ASP A 310 -23.87 5.47 -1.29
C ASP A 310 -23.56 5.45 -2.80
N VAL A 311 -22.60 6.28 -3.26
CA VAL A 311 -22.13 6.29 -4.65
C VAL A 311 -21.43 4.98 -5.01
N LYS A 312 -20.61 4.43 -4.12
CA LYS A 312 -19.95 3.14 -4.31
C LYS A 312 -20.96 2.01 -4.46
N GLU A 313 -21.96 1.94 -3.59
CA GLU A 313 -23.02 0.92 -3.63
C GLU A 313 -23.83 1.00 -4.94
N LYS A 314 -24.21 2.22 -5.35
CA LYS A 314 -25.00 2.44 -6.58
C LYS A 314 -24.25 2.18 -7.87
N THR A 315 -22.93 2.31 -7.87
CA THR A 315 -22.14 2.26 -9.14
C THR A 315 -21.24 1.04 -9.24
N SER A 316 -20.92 0.37 -8.13
CA SER A 316 -19.94 -0.72 -8.05
C SER A 316 -18.56 -0.40 -8.66
N SER A 317 -18.25 0.89 -8.80
CA SER A 317 -17.01 1.37 -9.43
C SER A 317 -15.85 1.38 -8.46
N LYS A 318 -14.62 1.43 -8.98
CA LYS A 318 -13.43 1.63 -8.15
C LYS A 318 -13.36 3.09 -7.72
N ILE A 319 -13.39 3.31 -6.40
CA ILE A 319 -13.46 4.63 -5.78
C ILE A 319 -12.35 4.76 -4.73
N ALA A 320 -11.78 5.94 -4.65
CA ALA A 320 -10.89 6.34 -3.57
C ALA A 320 -11.35 7.68 -2.97
N VAL A 321 -11.23 7.81 -1.66
CA VAL A 321 -11.21 9.10 -0.96
C VAL A 321 -9.76 9.46 -0.70
N VAL A 322 -9.37 10.69 -0.97
CA VAL A 322 -8.00 11.15 -0.74
C VAL A 322 -8.00 12.45 0.04
N SER A 323 -7.18 12.52 1.09
CA SER A 323 -6.86 13.78 1.75
C SER A 323 -5.64 14.43 1.08
N THR A 324 -5.63 15.76 0.98
CA THR A 324 -4.49 16.48 0.41
C THR A 324 -3.24 16.35 1.28
N LEU A 325 -3.42 16.30 2.60
CA LEU A 325 -2.38 16.08 3.59
C LEU A 325 -2.66 14.78 4.36
N PRO A 326 -1.65 13.95 4.66
CA PRO A 326 -1.83 12.66 5.34
C PRO A 326 -2.59 12.74 6.67
N GLU A 327 -2.36 13.79 7.45
CA GLU A 327 -2.99 14.02 8.75
C GLU A 327 -4.46 14.41 8.70
N LEU A 328 -5.01 14.68 7.52
CA LEU A 328 -6.41 15.05 7.30
C LEU A 328 -7.29 13.84 6.94
N MET A 329 -6.78 12.63 7.11
CA MET A 329 -7.55 11.38 6.99
C MET A 329 -7.55 10.66 8.35
N PRO A 330 -8.60 10.79 9.17
CA PRO A 330 -8.68 10.11 10.47
C PRO A 330 -8.70 8.58 10.34
N GLU A 331 -8.08 7.87 11.29
CA GLU A 331 -8.01 6.40 11.27
C GLU A 331 -9.40 5.75 11.18
N TYR A 332 -10.37 6.19 11.97
CA TYR A 332 -11.72 5.61 11.97
C TYR A 332 -12.45 5.80 10.63
N ILE A 333 -12.18 6.90 9.92
CA ILE A 333 -12.68 7.12 8.56
C ILE A 333 -12.00 6.18 7.59
N SER A 334 -10.67 6.02 7.71
CA SER A 334 -9.92 5.07 6.90
C SER A 334 -10.46 3.65 7.07
N ASP A 335 -10.68 3.21 8.29
CA ASP A 335 -11.25 1.89 8.60
C ASP A 335 -12.66 1.76 8.00
N ARG A 336 -13.50 2.79 8.14
CA ARG A 336 -14.86 2.80 7.61
C ARG A 336 -14.92 2.72 6.08
N LEU A 337 -14.09 3.50 5.39
CA LEU A 337 -14.00 3.49 3.92
C LEU A 337 -13.47 2.15 3.43
N MET A 338 -12.43 1.61 4.06
CA MET A 338 -11.84 0.32 3.72
C MET A 338 -12.86 -0.82 3.84
N MET A 339 -13.65 -0.85 4.91
CA MET A 339 -14.73 -1.83 5.09
C MET A 339 -15.81 -1.78 3.99
N ASN A 340 -15.98 -0.62 3.35
CA ASN A 340 -16.91 -0.44 2.23
C ASN A 340 -16.24 -0.57 0.84
N GLY A 341 -15.01 -1.10 0.77
CA GLY A 341 -14.29 -1.30 -0.48
C GLY A 341 -13.93 0.00 -1.21
N ILE A 342 -13.66 1.06 -0.44
CA ILE A 342 -13.22 2.38 -0.89
C ILE A 342 -11.82 2.62 -0.35
N VAL A 343 -10.87 2.98 -1.21
CA VAL A 343 -9.49 3.24 -0.76
C VAL A 343 -9.40 4.59 -0.05
N PRO A 344 -9.00 4.64 1.23
CA PRO A 344 -8.71 5.90 1.92
C PRO A 344 -7.25 6.27 1.73
N PHE A 345 -6.92 7.17 0.83
CA PHE A 345 -5.56 7.62 0.64
C PHE A 345 -5.16 8.74 1.61
N ASN A 346 -4.03 8.55 2.30
CA ASN A 346 -3.42 9.54 3.18
C ASN A 346 -2.32 10.29 2.43
N GLY A 347 -2.68 11.44 1.85
CA GLY A 347 -1.78 12.27 1.06
C GLY A 347 -1.97 12.13 -0.45
N LEU A 348 -2.05 13.29 -1.12
CA LEU A 348 -2.35 13.34 -2.55
C LEU A 348 -1.21 12.81 -3.42
N SER A 349 0.04 13.14 -3.07
CA SER A 349 1.23 12.71 -3.82
C SER A 349 1.39 11.19 -3.81
N GLU A 350 1.23 10.59 -2.63
CA GLU A 350 1.30 9.15 -2.40
C GLU A 350 0.17 8.42 -3.14
N ALA A 351 -1.05 8.97 -3.07
CA ALA A 351 -2.21 8.43 -3.78
C ALA A 351 -2.00 8.34 -5.29
N LEU A 352 -1.51 9.43 -5.89
CA LEU A 352 -1.28 9.51 -7.33
C LEU A 352 -0.08 8.64 -7.79
N THR A 353 0.91 8.45 -6.92
CA THR A 353 2.04 7.55 -7.21
C THR A 353 1.63 6.08 -7.08
N ALA A 354 0.70 5.76 -6.19
CA ALA A 354 0.15 4.42 -6.01
C ALA A 354 -0.76 3.98 -7.16
N THR A 355 -1.37 4.95 -7.86
CA THR A 355 -2.35 4.74 -8.93
C THR A 355 -1.69 4.58 -10.30
#